data_033b183cab9d12207081647085e63c5e
#
_entry.id   033b183cab9d12207081647085e63c5e
#
_cell.length_a   1.000
_cell.length_b   1.000
_cell.length_c   1.000
_cell.angle_alpha   90.00
_cell.angle_beta   90.00
_cell.angle_gamma   90.00
#
_symmetry.space_group_name_H-M   'P 1'
#
loop_
_entity.id
_entity.type
_entity.pdbx_description
1 polymer ?
#
loop_
_entity_poly.entity_id
_entity_poly.type
_entity_poly.pdbx_seq_one_letter_code
_entity_poly.pdbx_strand_id
1 'polypeptide(L)'
;MSHEIKDVLPVVHMPYTNDQQIDHATLHREIDYLFEIGAHGFCLALVSDLLRLTATERMALPTALVEMAAGRGPVIINVGAESTAQARAYARAAEDGGANAVMAIPPISRALGEDELRVYFEALLDEVDLPVIVQDASSYVGNPM
;
A
#
# COMPACT_ATOMS: atom_id res chain seq x y z
N MET A 1 10.88 0.43 -15.59
CA MET A 1 10.05 1.39 -16.39
C MET A 1 8.97 1.95 -15.47
N SER A 2 8.79 3.26 -15.47
CA SER A 2 7.70 3.90 -14.69
C SER A 2 6.39 3.66 -15.44
N HIS A 3 5.47 2.92 -14.84
CA HIS A 3 4.11 2.77 -15.36
C HIS A 3 3.27 4.00 -14.99
N GLU A 4 2.48 4.47 -15.94
CA GLU A 4 1.50 5.53 -15.67
C GLU A 4 0.39 4.99 -14.76
N ILE A 5 0.05 5.73 -13.70
CA ILE A 5 -1.03 5.38 -12.77
C ILE A 5 -2.33 5.90 -13.36
N LYS A 6 -3.12 5.00 -13.94
CA LYS A 6 -4.39 5.33 -14.58
C LYS A 6 -5.34 4.14 -14.63
N ASP A 7 -6.57 4.42 -15.00
CA ASP A 7 -7.62 3.45 -15.27
C ASP A 7 -8.00 2.62 -14.04
N VAL A 8 -8.10 1.29 -14.14
CA VAL A 8 -8.64 0.42 -13.08
C VAL A 8 -7.50 -0.28 -12.34
N LEU A 9 -7.36 0.03 -11.06
CA LEU A 9 -6.35 -0.51 -10.15
C LEU A 9 -7.06 -1.14 -8.93
N PRO A 10 -7.50 -2.40 -9.02
CA PRO A 10 -8.18 -3.06 -7.91
C PRO A 10 -7.30 -3.18 -6.67
N VAL A 11 -7.92 -3.25 -5.52
CA VAL A 11 -7.24 -3.59 -4.27
C VAL A 11 -7.19 -5.10 -4.14
N VAL A 12 -5.99 -5.67 -3.93
CA VAL A 12 -5.80 -7.09 -3.68
C VAL A 12 -6.24 -7.47 -2.26
N HIS A 13 -6.73 -8.68 -2.09
CA HIS A 13 -7.01 -9.26 -0.79
C HIS A 13 -5.74 -9.92 -0.22
N MET A 14 -5.71 -10.15 1.10
CA MET A 14 -4.61 -10.86 1.71
C MET A 14 -5.06 -12.27 2.11
N PRO A 15 -4.73 -13.28 1.30
CA PRO A 15 -5.03 -14.65 1.65
C PRO A 15 -4.06 -15.20 2.69
N TYR A 16 -4.57 -16.06 3.58
CA TYR A 16 -3.80 -16.69 4.62
C TYR A 16 -3.91 -18.22 4.55
N THR A 17 -2.83 -18.89 4.89
CA THR A 17 -2.82 -20.34 5.15
C THR A 17 -3.53 -20.66 6.47
N ASN A 18 -3.78 -21.96 6.74
CA ASN A 18 -4.32 -22.38 8.03
C ASN A 18 -3.41 -22.06 9.22
N ASP A 19 -2.11 -21.88 8.99
CA ASP A 19 -1.13 -21.50 9.98
C ASP A 19 -0.98 -19.96 10.11
N GLN A 20 -1.93 -19.21 9.54
CA GLN A 20 -1.98 -17.73 9.58
C GLN A 20 -0.77 -17.05 8.93
N GLN A 21 -0.12 -17.69 7.99
CA GLN A 21 0.92 -17.08 7.15
C GLN A 21 0.29 -16.56 5.85
N ILE A 22 0.88 -15.52 5.25
CA ILE A 22 0.45 -15.04 3.94
C ILE A 22 0.58 -16.19 2.92
N ASP A 23 -0.51 -16.51 2.23
CA ASP A 23 -0.51 -17.46 1.13
C ASP A 23 -0.09 -16.76 -0.18
N HIS A 24 1.22 -16.64 -0.38
CA HIS A 24 1.79 -16.01 -1.56
C HIS A 24 1.36 -16.68 -2.88
N ALA A 25 1.10 -17.98 -2.88
CA ALA A 25 0.66 -18.68 -4.07
C ALA A 25 -0.77 -18.28 -4.47
N THR A 26 -1.66 -18.15 -3.49
CA THR A 26 -3.03 -17.69 -3.72
C THR A 26 -3.05 -16.20 -4.10
N LEU A 27 -2.24 -15.37 -3.45
CA LEU A 27 -2.09 -13.95 -3.78
C LEU A 27 -1.60 -13.77 -5.23
N HIS A 28 -0.63 -14.55 -5.67
CA HIS A 28 -0.13 -14.50 -7.05
C HIS A 28 -1.24 -14.87 -8.06
N ARG A 29 -2.03 -15.92 -7.78
CA ARG A 29 -3.17 -16.30 -8.65
C ARG A 29 -4.24 -15.21 -8.70
N GLU A 30 -4.51 -14.50 -7.60
CA GLU A 30 -5.42 -13.35 -7.59
C GLU A 30 -4.90 -12.24 -8.51
N ILE A 31 -3.61 -11.90 -8.39
CA ILE A 31 -2.97 -10.87 -9.23
C ILE A 31 -3.02 -11.27 -10.70
N ASP A 32 -2.71 -12.52 -11.04
CA ASP A 32 -2.81 -13.04 -12.41
C ASP A 32 -4.24 -12.89 -12.95
N TYR A 33 -5.23 -13.30 -12.16
CA TYR A 33 -6.64 -13.17 -12.53
C TYR A 33 -7.05 -11.71 -12.76
N LEU A 34 -6.60 -10.77 -11.92
CA LEU A 34 -6.89 -9.35 -12.10
C LEU A 34 -6.38 -8.84 -13.45
N PHE A 35 -5.16 -9.18 -13.83
CA PHE A 35 -4.63 -8.81 -15.14
C PHE A 35 -5.36 -9.52 -16.30
N GLU A 36 -5.75 -10.78 -16.16
CA GLU A 36 -6.51 -11.54 -17.16
C GLU A 36 -7.89 -10.90 -17.44
N ILE A 37 -8.56 -10.34 -16.42
CA ILE A 37 -9.85 -9.65 -16.59
C ILE A 37 -9.72 -8.19 -17.00
N GLY A 38 -8.50 -7.69 -17.22
CA GLY A 38 -8.24 -6.37 -17.79
C GLY A 38 -7.95 -5.28 -16.76
N ALA A 39 -7.54 -5.60 -15.54
CA ALA A 39 -6.99 -4.61 -14.63
C ALA A 39 -5.69 -4.02 -15.19
N HIS A 40 -5.44 -2.73 -14.93
CA HIS A 40 -4.26 -2.02 -15.45
C HIS A 40 -3.07 -2.07 -14.48
N GLY A 41 -3.32 -2.42 -13.23
CA GLY A 41 -2.39 -2.58 -12.13
C GLY A 41 -3.17 -2.97 -10.88
N PHE A 42 -2.60 -2.79 -9.70
CA PHE A 42 -3.31 -3.06 -8.45
C PHE A 42 -2.73 -2.30 -7.26
N CYS A 43 -3.48 -2.33 -6.15
CA CYS A 43 -3.10 -1.68 -4.90
C CYS A 43 -3.06 -2.67 -3.74
N LEU A 44 -2.07 -2.55 -2.87
CA LEU A 44 -2.14 -3.02 -1.49
C LEU A 44 -2.68 -1.87 -0.63
N ALA A 45 -3.88 -2.01 -0.08
CA ALA A 45 -4.55 -0.93 0.63
C ALA A 45 -5.17 -1.40 1.96
N LEU A 46 -5.93 -0.54 2.62
CA LEU A 46 -6.51 -0.82 3.95
C LEU A 46 -7.30 -2.14 3.99
N VAL A 47 -8.11 -2.39 2.96
CA VAL A 47 -8.95 -3.61 2.85
C VAL A 47 -8.16 -4.88 2.52
N SER A 48 -6.84 -4.77 2.27
CA SER A 48 -5.91 -5.91 2.16
C SER A 48 -5.44 -6.42 3.53
N ASP A 49 -6.23 -6.27 4.57
CA ASP A 49 -5.85 -6.57 5.97
C ASP A 49 -4.59 -5.83 6.47
N LEU A 50 -4.26 -4.69 5.85
CA LEU A 50 -3.03 -3.95 6.08
C LEU A 50 -2.69 -3.73 7.57
N LEU A 51 -3.70 -3.44 8.40
CA LEU A 51 -3.53 -3.16 9.81
C LEU A 51 -3.28 -4.42 10.67
N ARG A 52 -3.46 -5.61 10.09
CA ARG A 52 -3.23 -6.90 10.74
C ARG A 52 -1.89 -7.51 10.39
N LEU A 53 -1.25 -7.00 9.35
CA LEU A 53 0.09 -7.44 8.95
C LEU A 53 1.12 -6.99 9.98
N THR A 54 2.07 -7.87 10.26
CA THR A 54 3.25 -7.52 11.07
C THR A 54 4.13 -6.51 10.32
N ALA A 55 4.98 -5.80 11.05
CA ALA A 55 5.93 -4.87 10.44
C ALA A 55 6.85 -5.60 9.44
N THR A 56 7.28 -6.82 9.75
CA THR A 56 8.14 -7.64 8.87
C THR A 56 7.41 -7.97 7.56
N GLU A 57 6.15 -8.38 7.62
CA GLU A 57 5.35 -8.66 6.42
C GLU A 57 5.17 -7.39 5.59
N ARG A 58 4.82 -6.25 6.22
CA ARG A 58 4.67 -4.98 5.52
C ARG A 58 5.95 -4.51 4.83
N MET A 59 7.11 -4.79 5.40
CA MET A 59 8.40 -4.46 4.78
C MET A 59 8.76 -5.38 3.60
N ALA A 60 8.34 -6.65 3.64
CA ALA A 60 8.67 -7.64 2.61
C ALA A 60 7.69 -7.64 1.43
N LEU A 61 6.42 -7.32 1.65
CA LEU A 61 5.36 -7.39 0.64
C LEU A 61 5.61 -6.55 -0.62
N PRO A 62 6.16 -5.33 -0.57
CA PRO A 62 6.36 -4.52 -1.77
C PRO A 62 7.16 -5.25 -2.85
N THR A 63 8.31 -5.81 -2.50
CA THR A 63 9.15 -6.57 -3.43
C THR A 63 8.39 -7.77 -4.02
N ALA A 64 7.72 -8.56 -3.17
CA ALA A 64 6.96 -9.72 -3.63
C ALA A 64 5.83 -9.34 -4.59
N LEU A 65 5.09 -8.26 -4.29
CA LEU A 65 3.99 -7.79 -5.13
C LEU A 65 4.47 -7.25 -6.48
N VAL A 66 5.59 -6.54 -6.51
CA VAL A 66 6.21 -6.05 -7.75
C VAL A 66 6.71 -7.23 -8.61
N GLU A 67 7.31 -8.24 -8.00
CA GLU A 67 7.70 -9.48 -8.69
C GLU A 67 6.48 -10.21 -9.28
N MET A 68 5.38 -10.33 -8.52
CA MET A 68 4.12 -10.94 -8.98
C MET A 68 3.47 -10.13 -10.12
N ALA A 69 3.57 -8.79 -10.09
CA ALA A 69 3.10 -7.94 -11.18
C ALA A 69 3.86 -8.21 -12.50
N ALA A 70 5.13 -8.63 -12.41
CA ALA A 70 5.98 -8.98 -13.57
C ALA A 70 6.00 -7.90 -14.67
N GLY A 71 5.96 -6.63 -14.30
CA GLY A 71 5.97 -5.50 -15.23
C GLY A 71 4.67 -5.31 -16.04
N ARG A 72 3.57 -5.98 -15.67
CA ARG A 72 2.28 -5.88 -16.38
C ARG A 72 1.53 -4.58 -16.10
N GLY A 73 1.82 -3.91 -15.00
CA GLY A 73 1.16 -2.66 -14.63
C GLY A 73 1.70 -2.08 -13.32
N PRO A 74 1.24 -0.88 -12.92
CA PRO A 74 1.68 -0.23 -11.70
C PRO A 74 1.21 -0.97 -10.45
N VAL A 75 2.09 -0.97 -9.44
CA VAL A 75 1.84 -1.47 -8.09
C VAL A 75 1.86 -0.31 -7.12
N ILE A 76 0.76 -0.11 -6.40
CA ILE A 76 0.62 0.93 -5.38
C ILE A 76 0.62 0.28 -4.00
N ILE A 77 1.45 0.78 -3.10
CA ILE A 77 1.61 0.23 -1.75
C ILE A 77 1.11 1.22 -0.71
N ASN A 78 0.18 0.80 0.13
CA ASN A 78 -0.23 1.62 1.27
C ASN A 78 0.83 1.54 2.38
N VAL A 79 1.36 2.70 2.74
CA VAL A 79 2.43 2.88 3.74
C VAL A 79 1.93 3.56 5.01
N GLY A 80 0.63 3.89 5.09
CA GLY A 80 0.04 4.54 6.26
C GLY A 80 0.30 3.76 7.55
N ALA A 81 0.61 4.48 8.62
CA ALA A 81 0.93 3.91 9.92
C ALA A 81 0.60 4.89 11.05
N GLU A 82 0.57 4.39 12.29
CA GLU A 82 0.26 5.19 13.48
C GLU A 82 1.37 6.19 13.85
N SER A 83 2.59 5.98 13.38
CA SER A 83 3.68 6.93 13.56
C SER A 83 4.32 7.31 12.23
N THR A 84 4.77 8.55 12.12
CA THR A 84 5.51 9.05 10.95
C THR A 84 6.77 8.21 10.69
N ALA A 85 7.47 7.77 11.73
CA ALA A 85 8.66 6.95 11.60
C ALA A 85 8.37 5.58 10.94
N GLN A 86 7.26 4.93 11.31
CA GLN A 86 6.83 3.69 10.67
C GLN A 86 6.40 3.91 9.22
N ALA A 87 5.61 4.97 8.97
CA ALA A 87 5.15 5.30 7.63
C ALA A 87 6.34 5.56 6.67
N ARG A 88 7.35 6.30 7.12
CA ARG A 88 8.59 6.52 6.38
C ARG A 88 9.35 5.21 6.10
N ALA A 89 9.46 4.33 7.09
CA ALA A 89 10.12 3.04 6.91
C ALA A 89 9.40 2.17 5.86
N TYR A 90 8.07 2.14 5.89
CA TYR A 90 7.28 1.43 4.88
C TYR A 90 7.36 2.08 3.50
N ALA A 91 7.44 3.42 3.43
CA ALA A 91 7.61 4.13 2.17
C ALA A 91 8.95 3.80 1.51
N ARG A 92 10.05 3.80 2.27
CA ARG A 92 11.37 3.33 1.77
C ARG A 92 11.31 1.89 1.27
N ALA A 93 10.70 0.99 2.04
CA ALA A 93 10.58 -0.41 1.62
C ALA A 93 9.75 -0.57 0.33
N ALA A 94 8.72 0.27 0.14
CA ALA A 94 7.95 0.29 -1.09
C ALA A 94 8.78 0.78 -2.29
N GLU A 95 9.55 1.85 -2.12
CA GLU A 95 10.45 2.37 -3.16
C GLU A 95 11.57 1.38 -3.50
N ASP A 96 12.26 0.85 -2.49
CA ASP A 96 13.31 -0.16 -2.65
C ASP A 96 12.77 -1.45 -3.31
N GLY A 97 11.51 -1.80 -3.03
CA GLY A 97 10.81 -2.93 -3.64
C GLY A 97 10.34 -2.68 -5.08
N GLY A 98 10.48 -1.46 -5.59
CA GLY A 98 10.12 -1.11 -6.96
C GLY A 98 8.66 -0.74 -7.19
N ALA A 99 7.92 -0.34 -6.15
CA ALA A 99 6.56 0.19 -6.28
C ALA A 99 6.52 1.41 -7.20
N ASN A 100 5.36 1.69 -7.79
CA ASN A 100 5.18 2.82 -8.71
C ASN A 100 4.58 4.06 -8.01
N ALA A 101 3.95 3.86 -6.86
CA ALA A 101 3.49 4.91 -5.97
C ALA A 101 3.31 4.36 -4.56
N VAL A 102 3.26 5.26 -3.60
CA VAL A 102 2.79 4.96 -2.25
C VAL A 102 1.44 5.62 -2.01
N MET A 103 0.62 4.98 -1.18
CA MET A 103 -0.64 5.51 -0.70
C MET A 103 -0.57 5.60 0.83
N ALA A 104 -1.16 6.60 1.44
CA ALA A 104 -1.22 6.65 2.89
C ALA A 104 -2.57 7.17 3.38
N ILE A 105 -3.09 6.50 4.42
CA ILE A 105 -4.11 7.04 5.32
C ILE A 105 -3.39 7.75 6.47
N PRO A 106 -4.01 8.73 7.12
CA PRO A 106 -3.47 9.27 8.37
C PRO A 106 -3.51 8.22 9.49
N PRO A 107 -2.76 8.43 10.61
CA PRO A 107 -2.95 7.65 11.83
C PRO A 107 -4.41 7.57 12.24
N ILE A 108 -4.88 6.39 12.66
CA ILE A 108 -6.31 6.14 12.92
C ILE A 108 -6.65 6.04 14.42
N SER A 109 -5.66 5.84 15.29
CA SER A 109 -5.87 5.70 16.73
C SER A 109 -6.35 7.00 17.40
N ARG A 110 -6.10 8.14 16.77
CA ARG A 110 -6.62 9.46 17.17
C ARG A 110 -6.81 10.38 15.98
N ALA A 111 -7.75 11.31 16.09
CA ALA A 111 -7.86 12.40 15.13
C ALA A 111 -6.61 13.31 15.23
N LEU A 112 -6.06 13.67 14.09
CA LEU A 112 -4.99 14.65 13.96
C LEU A 112 -5.57 16.02 13.57
N GLY A 113 -4.95 17.10 14.06
CA GLY A 113 -5.21 18.43 13.55
C GLY A 113 -4.57 18.64 12.16
N GLU A 114 -5.02 19.71 11.48
CA GLU A 114 -4.54 20.04 10.12
C GLU A 114 -3.01 20.14 10.02
N ASP A 115 -2.37 20.82 10.99
CA ASP A 115 -0.91 20.94 11.00
C ASP A 115 -0.19 19.60 11.21
N GLU A 116 -0.75 18.71 12.04
CA GLU A 116 -0.19 17.39 12.28
C GLU A 116 -0.34 16.50 11.02
N LEU A 117 -1.49 16.59 10.35
CA LEU A 117 -1.71 15.89 9.07
C LEU A 117 -0.73 16.35 8.00
N ARG A 118 -0.53 17.67 7.88
CA ARG A 118 0.42 18.24 6.94
C ARG A 118 1.84 17.73 7.21
N VAL A 119 2.32 17.79 8.45
CA VAL A 119 3.65 17.29 8.84
C VAL A 119 3.80 15.81 8.53
N TYR A 120 2.75 15.01 8.76
CA TYR A 120 2.78 13.57 8.46
C TYR A 120 2.94 13.29 6.95
N PHE A 121 2.18 13.96 6.10
CA PHE A 121 2.25 13.75 4.65
C PHE A 121 3.49 14.40 4.03
N GLU A 122 3.92 15.57 4.50
CA GLU A 122 5.19 16.19 4.06
C GLU A 122 6.38 15.26 4.35
N ALA A 123 6.39 14.60 5.51
CA ALA A 123 7.44 13.65 5.84
C ALA A 123 7.48 12.42 4.90
N LEU A 124 6.36 12.02 4.32
CA LEU A 124 6.33 10.98 3.29
C LEU A 124 6.84 11.50 1.94
N LEU A 125 6.46 12.72 1.57
CA LEU A 125 6.95 13.37 0.34
C LEU A 125 8.46 13.60 0.37
N ASP A 126 9.02 13.90 1.54
CA ASP A 126 10.47 14.09 1.73
C ASP A 126 11.25 12.77 1.79
N GLU A 127 10.55 11.64 2.00
CA GLU A 127 11.20 10.34 2.21
C GLU A 127 11.47 9.58 0.93
N VAL A 128 10.60 9.70 -0.08
CA VAL A 128 10.66 8.92 -1.32
C VAL A 128 10.43 9.79 -2.55
N ASP A 129 11.01 9.39 -3.67
CA ASP A 129 10.80 10.04 -4.97
C ASP A 129 9.53 9.53 -5.69
N LEU A 130 8.76 8.66 -5.04
CA LEU A 130 7.52 8.11 -5.58
C LEU A 130 6.34 9.08 -5.42
N PRO A 131 5.36 9.06 -6.34
CA PRO A 131 4.08 9.74 -6.13
C PRO A 131 3.42 9.29 -4.83
N VAL A 132 2.93 10.23 -4.04
CA VAL A 132 2.21 9.97 -2.79
C VAL A 132 0.71 10.22 -3.00
N ILE A 133 -0.10 9.19 -2.80
CA ILE A 133 -1.56 9.25 -2.86
C ILE A 133 -2.09 9.43 -1.43
N VAL A 134 -2.70 10.56 -1.15
CA VAL A 134 -3.39 10.82 0.11
C VAL A 134 -4.77 10.19 0.05
N GLN A 135 -5.03 9.21 0.91
CA GLN A 135 -6.31 8.53 0.98
C GLN A 135 -7.13 9.03 2.16
N ASP A 136 -8.29 9.64 1.88
CA ASP A 136 -9.31 9.85 2.91
C ASP A 136 -10.05 8.55 3.19
N ALA A 137 -9.77 7.95 4.35
CA ALA A 137 -10.41 6.73 4.82
C ALA A 137 -11.44 6.99 5.93
N SER A 138 -11.91 8.22 6.08
CA SER A 138 -12.80 8.66 7.18
C SER A 138 -14.08 7.83 7.28
N SER A 139 -14.62 7.35 6.15
CA SER A 139 -15.79 6.46 6.14
C SER A 139 -15.55 5.09 6.76
N TYR A 140 -14.29 4.65 6.83
CA TYR A 140 -13.90 3.36 7.41
C TYR A 140 -13.38 3.48 8.84
N VAL A 141 -12.71 4.59 9.15
CA VAL A 141 -12.02 4.77 10.43
C VAL A 141 -12.71 5.78 11.35
N GLY A 142 -13.75 6.44 10.87
CA GLY A 142 -14.58 7.34 11.68
C GLY A 142 -13.97 8.72 11.98
N ASN A 143 -12.79 9.02 11.45
CA ASN A 143 -12.11 10.31 11.63
C ASN A 143 -11.93 10.99 10.27
N PRO A 144 -12.68 12.05 9.94
CA PRO A 144 -12.46 12.81 8.71
C PRO A 144 -11.11 13.54 8.76
N MET A 145 -10.51 13.69 7.61
CA MET A 145 -9.37 14.59 7.41
C MET A 145 -9.82 16.03 7.32
#